data_686e43b432fb5afa6bcd2d2ff75f7a83
#
_entry.id   686e43b432fb5afa6bcd2d2ff75f7a83
#
_cell.length_a   1.000
_cell.length_b   1.000
_cell.length_c   1.000
_cell.angle_alpha   90.00
_cell.angle_beta   90.00
_cell.angle_gamma   90.00
#
_symmetry.space_group_name_H-M   'P 1'
#
loop_
_entity.id
_entity.type
_entity.pdbx_description
1 polymer ?
#
loop_
_entity_poly.entity_id
_entity_poly.type
_entity_poly.pdbx_seq_one_letter_code
_entity_poly.pdbx_strand_id
1 'polypeptide(L)'
;MTPGSGIAALGRLGQLGRTVLPQVSPPPPRVWLRWLGGALVLAWLGTTTLHPVGPHDQAIVATFGASGPTLGPGLALSWPWPIGAAHVTDVTSVRHLAMPDGDGEHLMLTRDGSVIDVAYDVRWRIGDLRRHDLDLADPDATLRLGAETAMRAAVAGVDFATLMGGGHDALGHEAARRLQALLDRDRAGIAIDGIDIRRADPPARVADALRAVASARNDAANEATEAHSWSQQLIVHAEGEAGAFDRLYAQYRQAPDVTRREMYYATMERVLGQSDKVIVDAPGTVTTLPPLSAPPGEAASGAARAGNGR
;
A
#
# COMPACT_ATOMS: atom_id res chain seq x y z
N MET A 1 -37.66 91.01 84.44
CA MET A 1 -36.39 90.53 84.88
C MET A 1 -35.83 89.57 83.79
N THR A 2 -34.78 89.99 83.26
CA THR A 2 -33.85 89.28 82.31
C THR A 2 -33.31 87.98 82.90
N PRO A 3 -32.58 87.14 82.23
CA PRO A 3 -31.95 87.18 80.89
C PRO A 3 -31.96 85.80 80.12
N GLY A 4 -31.43 85.81 78.98
CA GLY A 4 -30.51 84.83 78.53
C GLY A 4 -30.37 84.65 77.06
N SER A 5 -29.47 85.40 76.51
CA SER A 5 -28.87 85.26 75.22
C SER A 5 -28.01 84.04 75.12
N GLY A 6 -27.95 83.41 73.91
CA GLY A 6 -26.85 82.60 73.54
C GLY A 6 -27.21 81.20 73.09
N ILE A 7 -27.43 81.01 71.88
CA ILE A 7 -26.94 79.87 71.02
C ILE A 7 -27.55 80.02 69.65
N ALA A 8 -26.98 80.96 68.88
CA ALA A 8 -27.36 81.15 67.49
C ALA A 8 -26.08 81.11 66.62
N ALA A 9 -25.18 80.14 66.79
CA ALA A 9 -23.89 80.11 66.06
C ALA A 9 -23.40 78.73 65.57
N LEU A 10 -24.23 77.69 65.62
CA LEU A 10 -23.82 76.38 65.16
C LEU A 10 -24.61 75.74 63.99
N GLY A 11 -25.45 76.59 63.35
CA GLY A 11 -26.29 76.09 62.20
C GLY A 11 -25.78 76.34 60.82
N ARG A 12 -24.51 76.77 60.61
CA ARG A 12 -24.00 77.16 59.25
C ARG A 12 -22.87 76.27 58.63
N LEU A 13 -22.57 75.08 59.19
CA LEU A 13 -21.51 74.17 58.62
C LEU A 13 -22.04 72.89 58.02
N GLY A 14 -23.36 72.74 57.80
CA GLY A 14 -23.97 71.53 57.21
C GLY A 14 -24.37 71.62 55.72
N GLN A 15 -24.02 72.70 54.97
CA GLN A 15 -24.45 72.87 53.56
C GLN A 15 -23.35 72.91 52.55
N LEU A 16 -22.15 72.45 52.84
CA LEU A 16 -21.06 72.30 51.82
C LEU A 16 -20.79 70.78 51.59
N GLY A 17 -21.51 70.17 50.64
CA GLY A 17 -21.26 68.81 50.29
C GLY A 17 -22.33 68.08 49.49
N ARG A 18 -23.30 68.74 48.94
CA ARG A 18 -24.13 68.11 47.90
C ARG A 18 -23.47 68.38 46.56
N THR A 19 -22.48 67.58 46.22
CA THR A 19 -22.06 67.34 44.84
C THR A 19 -23.27 66.82 44.08
N VAL A 20 -23.79 67.70 43.22
CA VAL A 20 -24.81 67.34 42.25
C VAL A 20 -24.17 66.41 41.24
N LEU A 21 -24.29 65.11 41.51
CA LEU A 21 -24.04 64.11 40.49
C LEU A 21 -25.05 64.39 39.36
N PRO A 22 -24.61 64.54 38.10
CA PRO A 22 -25.55 64.72 37.01
C PRO A 22 -26.45 63.47 36.98
N GLN A 23 -27.72 63.64 37.29
CA GLN A 23 -28.72 62.58 37.03
C GLN A 23 -28.74 62.37 35.53
N VAL A 24 -28.06 61.34 35.08
CA VAL A 24 -28.23 60.79 33.75
C VAL A 24 -29.63 60.17 33.75
N SER A 25 -30.61 60.94 33.32
CA SER A 25 -31.96 60.44 33.13
C SER A 25 -31.89 59.27 32.11
N PRO A 26 -32.45 58.11 32.46
CA PRO A 26 -32.46 56.99 31.51
C PRO A 26 -33.18 57.46 30.22
N PRO A 27 -32.64 57.18 29.04
CA PRO A 27 -33.25 57.58 27.77
C PRO A 27 -34.66 56.99 27.70
N PRO A 28 -35.64 57.70 27.08
CA PRO A 28 -37.04 57.25 27.03
C PRO A 28 -37.07 55.81 26.38
N PRO A 29 -37.96 54.92 26.81
CA PRO A 29 -37.93 53.47 26.46
C PRO A 29 -37.96 53.23 24.93
N ARG A 30 -38.49 54.20 24.15
CA ARG A 30 -38.48 54.12 22.69
C ARG A 30 -37.11 54.34 22.06
N VAL A 31 -36.23 55.10 22.66
CA VAL A 31 -34.85 55.33 22.18
C VAL A 31 -33.98 54.12 22.49
N TRP A 32 -34.11 53.55 23.66
CA TRP A 32 -33.38 52.33 24.03
C TRP A 32 -33.81 51.15 23.16
N LEU A 33 -35.08 50.99 22.86
CA LEU A 33 -35.58 49.94 21.96
C LEU A 33 -35.02 50.07 20.53
N ARG A 34 -34.79 51.30 20.05
CA ARG A 34 -34.15 51.57 18.74
C ARG A 34 -32.68 51.19 18.79
N TRP A 35 -31.97 51.50 19.87
CA TRP A 35 -30.55 51.09 20.04
C TRP A 35 -30.42 49.59 20.18
N LEU A 36 -31.31 48.94 20.91
CA LEU A 36 -31.37 47.48 21.04
C LEU A 36 -31.68 46.83 19.68
N GLY A 37 -32.60 47.31 18.93
CA GLY A 37 -32.89 46.87 17.56
C GLY A 37 -31.71 47.09 16.62
N GLY A 38 -31.03 48.23 16.69
CA GLY A 38 -29.81 48.52 15.94
C GLY A 38 -28.65 47.58 16.30
N ALA A 39 -28.44 47.34 17.60
CA ALA A 39 -27.42 46.38 18.06
C ALA A 39 -27.71 44.93 17.65
N LEU A 40 -28.98 44.53 17.65
CA LEU A 40 -29.40 43.20 17.20
C LEU A 40 -29.22 43.00 15.68
N VAL A 41 -29.52 44.04 14.91
CA VAL A 41 -29.26 44.04 13.44
C VAL A 41 -27.76 44.02 13.18
N LEU A 42 -26.94 44.79 13.89
CA LEU A 42 -25.48 44.78 13.75
C LEU A 42 -24.89 43.42 14.13
N ALA A 43 -25.36 42.82 15.23
CA ALA A 43 -24.95 41.49 15.62
C ALA A 43 -25.34 40.42 14.58
N TRP A 44 -26.56 40.52 14.04
CA TRP A 44 -27.03 39.64 12.99
C TRP A 44 -26.21 39.84 11.67
N LEU A 45 -25.93 41.08 11.27
CA LEU A 45 -25.03 41.35 10.17
C LEU A 45 -23.64 40.78 10.41
N GLY A 46 -23.08 41.00 11.59
CA GLY A 46 -21.74 40.48 11.95
C GLY A 46 -21.64 38.98 11.85
N THR A 47 -22.61 38.23 12.37
CA THR A 47 -22.62 36.77 12.33
C THR A 47 -22.88 36.20 10.96
N THR A 48 -23.61 36.91 10.09
CA THR A 48 -23.93 36.44 8.73
C THR A 48 -22.94 36.91 7.67
N THR A 49 -22.09 37.90 7.97
CA THR A 49 -21.14 38.49 7.00
C THR A 49 -19.72 37.95 7.19
N LEU A 50 -19.36 37.56 8.40
CA LEU A 50 -18.01 37.09 8.72
C LEU A 50 -17.99 35.55 8.82
N HIS A 51 -17.28 34.90 7.87
CA HIS A 51 -17.09 33.46 7.87
C HIS A 51 -15.61 33.17 8.06
N PRO A 52 -15.23 32.53 9.19
CA PRO A 52 -13.85 32.08 9.36
C PRO A 52 -13.60 30.87 8.44
N VAL A 53 -12.67 31.01 7.48
CA VAL A 53 -12.21 29.92 6.60
C VAL A 53 -10.95 29.33 7.20
N GLY A 54 -10.95 28.03 7.48
CA GLY A 54 -9.83 27.30 8.04
C GLY A 54 -8.61 27.29 7.09
N PRO A 55 -7.42 26.87 7.61
CA PRO A 55 -6.18 26.84 6.81
C PRO A 55 -6.22 25.81 5.67
N HIS A 56 -7.10 24.82 5.75
CA HIS A 56 -7.29 23.77 4.74
C HIS A 56 -8.52 23.96 3.86
N ASP A 57 -9.31 24.99 4.15
CA ASP A 57 -10.59 25.25 3.51
C ASP A 57 -10.50 26.37 2.47
N GLN A 58 -11.37 26.30 1.48
CA GLN A 58 -11.66 27.39 0.57
C GLN A 58 -13.17 27.69 0.61
N ALA A 59 -13.52 28.94 0.43
CA ALA A 59 -14.91 29.36 0.39
C ALA A 59 -15.27 29.90 -1.00
N ILE A 60 -16.41 29.47 -1.54
CA ILE A 60 -17.06 30.11 -2.68
C ILE A 60 -18.14 31.01 -2.14
N VAL A 61 -18.08 32.29 -2.50
CA VAL A 61 -19.13 33.27 -2.16
C VAL A 61 -20.10 33.38 -3.34
N ALA A 62 -21.34 32.94 -3.14
CA ALA A 62 -22.41 33.16 -4.10
C ALA A 62 -23.18 34.43 -3.74
N THR A 63 -23.42 35.32 -4.73
CA THR A 63 -24.21 36.53 -4.54
C THR A 63 -25.36 36.50 -5.54
N PHE A 64 -26.62 36.55 -5.05
CA PHE A 64 -27.83 36.43 -5.88
C PHE A 64 -27.85 35.17 -6.79
N GLY A 65 -27.28 34.06 -6.33
CA GLY A 65 -27.20 32.83 -7.14
C GLY A 65 -26.11 32.84 -8.21
N ALA A 66 -25.36 33.92 -8.36
CA ALA A 66 -24.18 33.95 -9.21
C ALA A 66 -22.95 33.61 -8.40
N SER A 67 -22.14 32.70 -8.92
CA SER A 67 -20.87 32.31 -8.32
C SER A 67 -19.85 33.44 -8.35
N GLY A 68 -19.42 33.88 -7.18
CA GLY A 68 -18.36 34.85 -6.98
C GLY A 68 -16.96 34.28 -6.96
N PRO A 69 -15.96 35.07 -6.53
CA PRO A 69 -14.59 34.63 -6.41
C PRO A 69 -14.45 33.58 -5.28
N THR A 70 -13.48 32.66 -5.46
CA THR A 70 -13.02 31.78 -4.40
C THR A 70 -12.15 32.56 -3.42
N LEU A 71 -12.43 32.43 -2.14
CA LEU A 71 -11.68 33.03 -1.05
C LEU A 71 -10.80 31.96 -0.39
N GLY A 72 -9.52 32.26 -0.24
CA GLY A 72 -8.56 31.42 0.47
C GLY A 72 -8.74 31.46 1.98
N PRO A 73 -7.83 30.78 2.72
CA PRO A 73 -7.83 30.75 4.19
C PRO A 73 -7.81 32.15 4.80
N GLY A 74 -8.62 32.36 5.85
CA GLY A 74 -8.71 33.62 6.55
C GLY A 74 -10.14 34.05 6.88
N LEU A 75 -10.39 35.36 6.98
CA LEU A 75 -11.73 35.91 7.19
C LEU A 75 -12.38 36.21 5.82
N ALA A 76 -13.36 35.39 5.44
CA ALA A 76 -14.16 35.63 4.27
C ALA A 76 -15.28 36.61 4.61
N LEU A 77 -15.37 37.73 3.83
CA LEU A 77 -16.50 38.64 3.86
C LEU A 77 -17.48 38.22 2.78
N SER A 78 -18.70 37.88 3.21
CA SER A 78 -19.82 37.65 2.29
C SER A 78 -20.94 38.66 2.53
N TRP A 79 -21.81 38.86 1.54
CA TRP A 79 -23.05 39.64 1.76
C TRP A 79 -23.95 38.87 2.74
N PRO A 80 -24.68 39.60 3.65
CA PRO A 80 -25.55 38.94 4.61
C PRO A 80 -26.67 38.16 3.91
N TRP A 81 -27.05 37.06 4.52
CA TRP A 81 -28.21 36.30 4.07
C TRP A 81 -29.48 37.19 4.04
N PRO A 82 -30.35 37.16 2.99
CA PRO A 82 -30.40 36.17 1.89
C PRO A 82 -29.65 36.55 0.61
N ILE A 83 -28.86 37.62 0.60
CA ILE A 83 -28.23 38.18 -0.61
C ILE A 83 -27.00 37.35 -1.00
N GLY A 84 -26.26 36.87 0.00
CA GLY A 84 -25.03 36.05 -0.20
C GLY A 84 -25.07 34.77 0.61
N ALA A 85 -24.44 33.75 0.10
CA ALA A 85 -24.12 32.47 0.80
C ALA A 85 -22.66 32.14 0.56
N ALA A 86 -21.95 31.78 1.63
CA ALA A 86 -20.60 31.25 1.56
C ALA A 86 -20.65 29.74 1.75
N HIS A 87 -20.13 28.97 0.77
CA HIS A 87 -19.94 27.53 0.88
C HIS A 87 -18.46 27.26 1.17
N VAL A 88 -18.19 26.72 2.37
CA VAL A 88 -16.82 26.39 2.82
C VAL A 88 -16.60 24.91 2.62
N THR A 89 -15.57 24.57 1.87
CA THR A 89 -15.21 23.17 1.56
C THR A 89 -13.72 22.94 1.83
N ASP A 90 -13.39 21.82 2.45
CA ASP A 90 -12.01 21.36 2.62
C ASP A 90 -11.46 20.87 1.27
N VAL A 91 -10.44 21.55 0.77
CA VAL A 91 -9.77 21.25 -0.50
C VAL A 91 -8.44 20.54 -0.34
N THR A 92 -7.87 20.54 0.87
CA THR A 92 -6.53 19.99 1.13
C THR A 92 -6.58 18.53 1.52
N SER A 93 -7.68 18.07 2.10
CA SER A 93 -7.85 16.69 2.53
C SER A 93 -7.83 15.73 1.35
N VAL A 94 -7.00 14.68 1.46
CA VAL A 94 -6.98 13.58 0.52
C VAL A 94 -8.21 12.71 0.75
N ARG A 95 -9.00 12.55 -0.28
CA ARG A 95 -10.19 11.70 -0.30
C ARG A 95 -9.87 10.38 -1.00
N HIS A 96 -10.59 9.33 -0.62
CA HIS A 96 -10.42 7.99 -1.15
C HIS A 96 -11.68 7.53 -1.85
N LEU A 97 -11.51 6.98 -3.05
CA LEU A 97 -12.57 6.33 -3.81
C LEU A 97 -12.16 4.88 -4.06
N ALA A 98 -12.78 3.94 -3.32
CA ALA A 98 -12.55 2.51 -3.52
C ALA A 98 -13.38 2.01 -4.71
N MET A 99 -12.72 1.22 -5.58
CA MET A 99 -13.35 0.56 -6.72
C MET A 99 -13.02 -0.94 -6.72
N PRO A 100 -14.01 -1.83 -6.91
CA PRO A 100 -15.43 -1.57 -7.04
C PRO A 100 -16.08 -1.07 -5.75
N ASP A 101 -17.24 -0.43 -5.89
CA ASP A 101 -18.06 0.02 -4.77
C ASP A 101 -18.82 -1.20 -4.23
N GLY A 102 -18.21 -1.91 -3.25
CA GLY A 102 -18.74 -3.15 -2.67
C GLY A 102 -17.93 -4.41 -3.03
N ASP A 103 -18.52 -5.59 -2.77
CA ASP A 103 -17.88 -6.91 -2.95
C ASP A 103 -18.01 -7.47 -4.39
N GLY A 104 -18.34 -6.64 -5.37
CA GLY A 104 -18.48 -7.07 -6.77
C GLY A 104 -17.13 -7.37 -7.44
N GLU A 105 -17.13 -8.35 -8.37
CA GLU A 105 -16.00 -8.58 -9.27
C GLU A 105 -15.94 -7.45 -10.31
N HIS A 106 -14.76 -6.84 -10.48
CA HIS A 106 -14.52 -5.81 -11.47
C HIS A 106 -13.62 -6.32 -12.59
N LEU A 107 -14.25 -7.06 -13.50
CA LEU A 107 -13.56 -7.78 -14.57
C LEU A 107 -13.06 -6.82 -15.66
N MET A 108 -11.78 -6.91 -15.95
CA MET A 108 -11.10 -6.15 -17.00
C MET A 108 -10.32 -7.08 -17.92
N LEU A 109 -10.13 -6.66 -19.17
CA LEU A 109 -9.40 -7.43 -20.18
C LEU A 109 -8.00 -6.84 -20.35
N THR A 110 -6.98 -7.70 -20.26
CA THR A 110 -5.58 -7.36 -20.51
C THR A 110 -5.28 -7.36 -22.01
N ARG A 111 -4.07 -6.87 -22.39
CA ARG A 111 -3.64 -6.82 -23.80
C ARG A 111 -3.60 -8.19 -24.47
N ASP A 112 -3.26 -9.23 -23.74
CA ASP A 112 -3.19 -10.63 -24.20
C ASP A 112 -4.53 -11.36 -24.18
N GLY A 113 -5.64 -10.65 -23.90
CA GLY A 113 -6.99 -11.21 -23.89
C GLY A 113 -7.34 -12.00 -22.62
N SER A 114 -6.51 -11.93 -21.58
CA SER A 114 -6.81 -12.53 -20.29
C SER A 114 -7.77 -11.64 -19.48
N VAL A 115 -8.66 -12.26 -18.70
CA VAL A 115 -9.59 -11.55 -17.82
C VAL A 115 -9.01 -11.52 -16.42
N ILE A 116 -8.98 -10.32 -15.81
CA ILE A 116 -8.56 -10.11 -14.43
C ILE A 116 -9.64 -9.38 -13.63
N ASP A 117 -9.70 -9.66 -12.34
CA ASP A 117 -10.48 -8.89 -11.35
C ASP A 117 -9.55 -7.91 -10.68
N VAL A 118 -9.85 -6.59 -10.81
CA VAL A 118 -9.00 -5.53 -10.31
C VAL A 118 -9.75 -4.70 -9.28
N ALA A 119 -9.23 -4.65 -8.06
CA ALA A 119 -9.69 -3.75 -7.02
C ALA A 119 -8.61 -2.70 -6.74
N TYR A 120 -9.01 -1.42 -6.75
CA TYR A 120 -8.10 -0.29 -6.59
C TYR A 120 -8.71 0.84 -5.77
N ASP A 121 -7.87 1.72 -5.25
CA ASP A 121 -8.24 2.90 -4.48
C ASP A 121 -7.66 4.14 -5.16
N VAL A 122 -8.54 5.10 -5.46
CA VAL A 122 -8.15 6.39 -6.06
C VAL A 122 -8.00 7.40 -4.95
N ARG A 123 -6.79 7.95 -4.79
CA ARG A 123 -6.51 9.08 -3.89
C ARG A 123 -6.62 10.37 -4.68
N TRP A 124 -7.47 11.25 -4.21
CA TRP A 124 -7.75 12.49 -4.90
C TRP A 124 -8.05 13.64 -3.93
N ARG A 125 -7.95 14.86 -4.44
CA ARG A 125 -8.29 16.08 -3.72
C ARG A 125 -8.94 17.08 -4.68
N ILE A 126 -9.57 18.10 -4.12
CA ILE A 126 -10.12 19.18 -4.90
C ILE A 126 -8.97 20.11 -5.31
N GLY A 127 -8.68 20.19 -6.62
CA GLY A 127 -7.65 21.07 -7.17
C GLY A 127 -8.16 22.49 -7.43
N ASP A 128 -9.38 22.59 -7.94
CA ASP A 128 -10.07 23.87 -8.19
C ASP A 128 -11.53 23.75 -7.75
N LEU A 129 -11.82 24.34 -6.58
CA LEU A 129 -13.14 24.27 -5.96
C LEU A 129 -14.24 24.84 -6.86
N ARG A 130 -13.93 25.88 -7.63
CA ARG A 130 -14.90 26.51 -8.51
C ARG A 130 -15.35 25.57 -9.62
N ARG A 131 -14.40 24.88 -10.26
CA ARG A 131 -14.70 23.93 -11.32
C ARG A 131 -15.43 22.70 -10.78
N HIS A 132 -14.99 22.22 -9.62
CA HIS A 132 -15.59 21.07 -8.96
C HIS A 132 -17.06 21.28 -8.61
N ASP A 133 -17.42 22.45 -8.05
CA ASP A 133 -18.77 22.71 -7.53
C ASP A 133 -19.71 23.32 -8.58
N LEU A 134 -19.17 24.00 -9.61
CA LEU A 134 -19.99 24.79 -10.51
C LEU A 134 -20.06 24.24 -11.94
N ASP A 135 -18.99 23.58 -12.40
CA ASP A 135 -18.94 23.13 -13.79
C ASP A 135 -19.46 21.67 -13.92
N LEU A 136 -19.54 20.92 -12.80
CA LEU A 136 -20.00 19.54 -12.76
C LEU A 136 -21.32 19.40 -12.01
N ALA A 137 -22.25 18.67 -12.62
CA ALA A 137 -23.51 18.33 -11.96
C ALA A 137 -23.34 17.25 -10.87
N ASP A 138 -22.43 16.31 -11.10
CA ASP A 138 -22.07 15.24 -10.15
C ASP A 138 -20.58 14.91 -10.30
N PRO A 139 -19.72 15.55 -9.46
CA PRO A 139 -18.28 15.32 -9.48
C PRO A 139 -17.89 13.88 -9.12
N ASP A 140 -18.61 13.26 -8.18
CA ASP A 140 -18.31 11.91 -7.69
C ASP A 140 -18.61 10.86 -8.77
N ALA A 141 -19.73 10.98 -9.47
CA ALA A 141 -20.06 10.11 -10.58
C ALA A 141 -19.07 10.27 -11.75
N THR A 142 -18.66 11.50 -12.04
CA THR A 142 -17.67 11.81 -13.08
C THR A 142 -16.32 11.19 -12.75
N LEU A 143 -15.85 11.34 -11.50
CA LEU A 143 -14.62 10.72 -11.02
C LEU A 143 -14.68 9.20 -11.13
N ARG A 144 -15.78 8.59 -10.74
CA ARG A 144 -16.00 7.15 -10.77
C ARG A 144 -15.93 6.58 -12.18
N LEU A 145 -16.65 7.18 -13.11
CA LEU A 145 -16.65 6.80 -14.54
C LEU A 145 -15.29 7.04 -15.19
N GLY A 146 -14.64 8.17 -14.87
CA GLY A 146 -13.29 8.49 -15.32
C GLY A 146 -12.26 7.46 -14.82
N ALA A 147 -12.33 7.10 -13.54
CA ALA A 147 -11.43 6.12 -12.92
C ALA A 147 -11.58 4.74 -13.57
N GLU A 148 -12.82 4.28 -13.77
CA GLU A 148 -13.11 3.03 -14.46
C GLU A 148 -12.57 3.02 -15.89
N THR A 149 -12.81 4.11 -16.63
CA THR A 149 -12.36 4.24 -18.02
C THR A 149 -10.84 4.27 -18.11
N ALA A 150 -10.17 5.03 -17.24
CA ALA A 150 -8.72 5.14 -17.21
C ALA A 150 -8.05 3.82 -16.81
N MET A 151 -8.59 3.13 -15.78
CA MET A 151 -8.08 1.84 -15.34
C MET A 151 -8.26 0.77 -16.42
N ARG A 152 -9.43 0.67 -17.03
CA ARG A 152 -9.70 -0.26 -18.14
C ARG A 152 -8.74 -0.03 -19.31
N ALA A 153 -8.48 1.23 -19.68
CA ALA A 153 -7.54 1.57 -20.73
C ALA A 153 -6.07 1.28 -20.35
N ALA A 154 -5.72 1.42 -19.07
CA ALA A 154 -4.39 1.09 -18.57
C ALA A 154 -4.16 -0.44 -18.58
N VAL A 155 -5.12 -1.22 -18.06
CA VAL A 155 -5.09 -2.69 -18.04
C VAL A 155 -5.01 -3.27 -19.46
N ALA A 156 -5.77 -2.73 -20.40
CA ALA A 156 -5.73 -3.15 -21.80
C ALA A 156 -4.37 -2.89 -22.49
N GLY A 157 -3.50 -2.10 -21.89
CA GLY A 157 -2.14 -1.83 -22.38
C GLY A 157 -1.07 -2.78 -21.83
N VAL A 158 -1.39 -3.64 -20.86
CA VAL A 158 -0.42 -4.48 -20.13
C VAL A 158 -0.77 -5.95 -20.27
N ASP A 159 0.25 -6.82 -20.32
CA ASP A 159 0.07 -8.27 -20.38
C ASP A 159 -0.19 -8.84 -18.98
N PHE A 160 -0.97 -9.90 -18.92
CA PHE A 160 -1.31 -10.61 -17.68
C PHE A 160 -0.06 -11.02 -16.86
N ALA A 161 0.96 -11.56 -17.55
CA ALA A 161 2.20 -11.98 -16.89
C ALA A 161 2.94 -10.81 -16.20
N THR A 162 2.90 -9.61 -16.77
CA THR A 162 3.51 -8.41 -16.18
C THR A 162 2.76 -7.98 -14.93
N LEU A 163 1.43 -8.06 -14.94
CA LEU A 163 0.61 -7.74 -13.76
C LEU A 163 0.87 -8.73 -12.63
N MET A 164 0.89 -10.02 -12.92
CA MET A 164 1.18 -11.05 -11.89
C MET A 164 2.62 -10.99 -11.38
N GLY A 165 3.55 -10.45 -12.17
CA GLY A 165 4.96 -10.28 -11.82
C GLY A 165 5.30 -9.03 -10.99
N GLY A 166 4.29 -8.29 -10.50
CA GLY A 166 4.49 -7.08 -9.66
C GLY A 166 4.41 -5.75 -10.40
N GLY A 167 3.83 -5.72 -11.62
CA GLY A 167 3.62 -4.49 -12.40
C GLY A 167 2.51 -3.55 -11.88
N HIS A 168 2.04 -3.74 -10.64
CA HIS A 168 0.93 -2.98 -10.05
C HIS A 168 1.22 -1.49 -9.94
N ASP A 169 2.41 -1.10 -9.48
CA ASP A 169 2.79 0.31 -9.33
C ASP A 169 2.82 1.04 -10.68
N ALA A 170 3.41 0.41 -11.69
CA ALA A 170 3.47 0.97 -13.04
C ALA A 170 2.06 1.15 -13.64
N LEU A 171 1.17 0.17 -13.42
CA LEU A 171 -0.22 0.25 -13.84
C LEU A 171 -0.97 1.35 -13.10
N GLY A 172 -0.79 1.48 -11.77
CA GLY A 172 -1.40 2.54 -10.96
C GLY A 172 -0.98 3.94 -11.44
N HIS A 173 0.31 4.13 -11.70
CA HIS A 173 0.82 5.40 -12.25
C HIS A 173 0.27 5.71 -13.65
N GLU A 174 0.17 4.73 -14.51
CA GLU A 174 -0.40 4.92 -15.87
C GLU A 174 -1.87 5.26 -15.79
N ALA A 175 -2.64 4.54 -14.97
CA ALA A 175 -4.05 4.82 -14.76
C ALA A 175 -4.28 6.21 -14.17
N ALA A 176 -3.47 6.63 -13.18
CA ALA A 176 -3.55 7.96 -12.58
C ALA A 176 -3.29 9.08 -13.61
N ARG A 177 -2.27 8.92 -14.47
CA ARG A 177 -1.98 9.89 -15.54
C ARG A 177 -3.14 10.01 -16.53
N ARG A 178 -3.71 8.87 -16.94
CA ARG A 178 -4.85 8.84 -17.86
C ARG A 178 -6.08 9.46 -17.23
N LEU A 179 -6.36 9.15 -15.96
CA LEU A 179 -7.46 9.73 -15.22
C LEU A 179 -7.31 11.24 -15.10
N GLN A 180 -6.12 11.73 -14.70
CA GLN A 180 -5.85 13.16 -14.61
C GLN A 180 -6.08 13.86 -15.97
N ALA A 181 -5.60 13.28 -17.07
CA ALA A 181 -5.79 13.84 -18.41
C ALA A 181 -7.27 13.91 -18.84
N LEU A 182 -8.08 12.92 -18.43
CA LEU A 182 -9.54 12.95 -18.66
C LEU A 182 -10.21 14.06 -17.85
N LEU A 183 -9.91 14.15 -16.56
CA LEU A 183 -10.49 15.15 -15.66
C LEU A 183 -10.06 16.57 -16.02
N ASP A 184 -8.83 16.78 -16.48
CA ASP A 184 -8.34 18.07 -16.96
C ASP A 184 -9.06 18.52 -18.24
N ARG A 185 -9.27 17.57 -19.17
CA ARG A 185 -10.03 17.83 -20.40
C ARG A 185 -11.47 18.22 -20.11
N ASP A 186 -12.10 17.54 -19.14
CA ASP A 186 -13.48 17.78 -18.74
C ASP A 186 -13.60 18.92 -17.72
N ARG A 187 -12.48 19.56 -17.37
CA ARG A 187 -12.37 20.68 -16.41
C ARG A 187 -12.99 20.37 -15.05
N ALA A 188 -12.83 19.13 -14.59
CA ALA A 188 -13.45 18.63 -13.37
C ALA A 188 -12.98 19.31 -12.08
N GLY A 189 -11.85 20.02 -12.10
CA GLY A 189 -11.30 20.65 -10.90
C GLY A 189 -10.78 19.67 -9.85
N ILE A 190 -10.56 18.41 -10.22
CA ILE A 190 -10.09 17.32 -9.35
C ILE A 190 -8.62 17.06 -9.65
N ALA A 191 -7.81 16.94 -8.61
CA ALA A 191 -6.41 16.55 -8.68
C ALA A 191 -6.25 15.11 -8.16
N ILE A 192 -5.62 14.26 -8.95
CA ILE A 192 -5.35 12.87 -8.60
C ILE A 192 -3.96 12.78 -7.97
N ASP A 193 -3.89 12.30 -6.73
CA ASP A 193 -2.63 12.08 -6.02
C ASP A 193 -2.02 10.71 -6.35
N GLY A 194 -2.86 9.72 -6.69
CA GLY A 194 -2.42 8.39 -7.10
C GLY A 194 -3.56 7.37 -7.16
N ILE A 195 -3.25 6.22 -7.74
CA ILE A 195 -4.14 5.05 -7.75
C ILE A 195 -3.35 3.87 -7.20
N ASP A 196 -3.84 3.29 -6.12
CA ASP A 196 -3.23 2.14 -5.47
C ASP A 196 -4.04 0.88 -5.81
N ILE A 197 -3.37 -0.11 -6.41
CA ILE A 197 -4.02 -1.38 -6.75
C ILE A 197 -3.98 -2.27 -5.51
N ARG A 198 -5.16 -2.63 -4.98
CA ARG A 198 -5.29 -3.49 -3.80
C ARG A 198 -5.22 -4.96 -4.16
N ARG A 199 -5.80 -5.31 -5.31
CA ARG A 199 -5.88 -6.68 -5.79
C ARG A 199 -5.94 -6.68 -7.31
N ALA A 200 -5.22 -7.61 -7.92
CA ALA A 200 -5.30 -7.91 -9.33
C ALA A 200 -5.14 -9.43 -9.49
N ASP A 201 -6.24 -10.15 -9.48
CA ASP A 201 -6.28 -11.60 -9.48
C ASP A 201 -7.09 -12.12 -10.69
N PRO A 202 -6.79 -13.33 -11.16
CA PRO A 202 -7.68 -13.99 -12.11
C PRO A 202 -9.04 -14.27 -11.46
N PRO A 203 -10.13 -14.23 -12.23
CA PRO A 203 -11.46 -14.55 -11.72
C PRO A 203 -11.50 -15.91 -11.01
N ALA A 204 -12.22 -15.99 -9.90
CA ALA A 204 -12.26 -17.19 -9.05
C ALA A 204 -12.58 -18.49 -9.83
N ARG A 205 -13.42 -18.39 -10.86
CA ARG A 205 -13.82 -19.53 -11.71
C ARG A 205 -12.70 -20.15 -12.52
N VAL A 206 -11.64 -19.39 -12.85
CA VAL A 206 -10.51 -19.87 -13.68
C VAL A 206 -9.19 -19.90 -12.92
N ALA A 207 -9.17 -19.45 -11.69
CA ALA A 207 -7.97 -19.37 -10.86
C ALA A 207 -7.27 -20.73 -10.67
N ASP A 208 -8.05 -21.80 -10.47
CA ASP A 208 -7.52 -23.15 -10.29
C ASP A 208 -6.88 -23.68 -11.59
N ALA A 209 -7.54 -23.46 -12.73
CA ALA A 209 -7.01 -23.87 -14.02
C ALA A 209 -5.72 -23.11 -14.38
N LEU A 210 -5.66 -21.83 -14.09
CA LEU A 210 -4.44 -21.01 -14.32
C LEU A 210 -3.30 -21.44 -13.41
N ARG A 211 -3.59 -21.77 -12.14
CA ARG A 211 -2.59 -22.33 -11.20
C ARG A 211 -2.04 -23.67 -11.69
N ALA A 212 -2.93 -24.56 -12.19
CA ALA A 212 -2.52 -25.83 -12.74
C ALA A 212 -1.61 -25.67 -13.97
N VAL A 213 -1.91 -24.73 -14.88
CA VAL A 213 -1.05 -24.41 -16.03
C VAL A 213 0.30 -23.83 -15.59
N ALA A 214 0.31 -22.93 -14.59
CA ALA A 214 1.55 -22.37 -14.05
C ALA A 214 2.42 -23.45 -13.38
N SER A 215 1.82 -24.35 -12.60
CA SER A 215 2.50 -25.51 -12.00
C SER A 215 3.11 -26.40 -13.08
N ALA A 216 2.33 -26.81 -14.08
CA ALA A 216 2.82 -27.65 -15.18
C ALA A 216 3.99 -27.02 -15.95
N ARG A 217 3.98 -25.71 -16.15
CA ARG A 217 5.12 -24.99 -16.78
C ARG A 217 6.36 -25.01 -15.90
N ASN A 218 6.21 -24.82 -14.60
CA ASN A 218 7.32 -24.87 -13.66
C ASN A 218 7.90 -26.29 -13.57
N ASP A 219 7.04 -27.31 -13.54
CA ASP A 219 7.45 -28.72 -13.52
C ASP A 219 8.24 -29.06 -14.79
N ALA A 220 7.76 -28.66 -15.95
CA ALA A 220 8.47 -28.85 -17.23
C ALA A 220 9.83 -28.11 -17.29
N ALA A 221 9.91 -26.90 -16.72
CA ALA A 221 11.16 -26.16 -16.64
C ALA A 221 12.17 -26.83 -15.68
N ASN A 222 11.68 -27.36 -14.56
CA ASN A 222 12.49 -28.09 -13.58
C ASN A 222 13.03 -29.38 -14.19
N GLU A 223 12.19 -30.17 -14.87
CA GLU A 223 12.62 -31.38 -15.58
C GLU A 223 13.68 -31.10 -16.65
N ALA A 224 13.47 -30.03 -17.44
CA ALA A 224 14.47 -29.63 -18.43
C ALA A 224 15.82 -29.27 -17.78
N THR A 225 15.80 -28.56 -16.66
CA THR A 225 17.00 -28.18 -15.90
C THR A 225 17.69 -29.42 -15.31
N GLU A 226 16.92 -30.36 -14.78
CA GLU A 226 17.44 -31.62 -14.22
C GLU A 226 18.06 -32.47 -15.34
N ALA A 227 17.41 -32.62 -16.49
CA ALA A 227 17.95 -33.33 -17.64
C ALA A 227 19.27 -32.72 -18.14
N HIS A 228 19.36 -31.37 -18.19
CA HIS A 228 20.60 -30.69 -18.55
C HIS A 228 21.71 -30.94 -17.53
N SER A 229 21.41 -30.87 -16.24
CA SER A 229 22.40 -31.13 -15.18
C SER A 229 22.90 -32.57 -15.21
N TRP A 230 22.00 -33.54 -15.40
CA TRP A 230 22.35 -34.95 -15.56
C TRP A 230 23.24 -35.18 -16.81
N SER A 231 22.88 -34.58 -17.94
CA SER A 231 23.69 -34.67 -19.17
C SER A 231 25.11 -34.12 -18.94
N GLN A 232 25.22 -32.96 -18.30
CA GLN A 232 26.54 -32.39 -17.99
C GLN A 232 27.34 -33.25 -17.02
N GLN A 233 26.71 -33.81 -15.98
CA GLN A 233 27.37 -34.72 -15.07
C GLN A 233 27.89 -35.98 -15.78
N LEU A 234 27.09 -36.53 -16.71
CA LEU A 234 27.51 -37.70 -17.52
C LEU A 234 28.72 -37.39 -18.42
N ILE A 235 28.71 -36.21 -19.06
CA ILE A 235 29.84 -35.77 -19.88
C ILE A 235 31.10 -35.58 -19.03
N VAL A 236 31.01 -34.88 -17.89
CA VAL A 236 32.14 -34.66 -16.99
C VAL A 236 32.68 -35.99 -16.43
N HIS A 237 31.79 -36.92 -16.12
CA HIS A 237 32.19 -38.26 -15.67
C HIS A 237 32.94 -39.02 -16.78
N ALA A 238 32.41 -39.03 -18.01
CA ALA A 238 33.07 -39.70 -19.15
C ALA A 238 34.42 -39.05 -19.50
N GLU A 239 34.50 -37.72 -19.49
CA GLU A 239 35.78 -36.98 -19.66
C GLU A 239 36.78 -37.31 -18.53
N GLY A 240 36.29 -37.39 -17.30
CA GLY A 240 37.10 -37.79 -16.13
C GLY A 240 37.66 -39.20 -16.29
N GLU A 241 36.84 -40.17 -16.69
CA GLU A 241 37.26 -41.54 -16.96
C GLU A 241 38.27 -41.63 -18.12
N ALA A 242 38.00 -40.94 -19.21
CA ALA A 242 38.92 -40.87 -20.38
C ALA A 242 40.28 -40.27 -19.95
N GLY A 243 40.26 -39.15 -19.20
CA GLY A 243 41.49 -38.54 -18.70
C GLY A 243 42.23 -39.39 -17.67
N ALA A 244 41.53 -40.20 -16.91
CA ALA A 244 42.15 -41.18 -15.99
C ALA A 244 42.85 -42.31 -16.78
N PHE A 245 42.18 -42.80 -17.83
CA PHE A 245 42.75 -43.79 -18.73
C PHE A 245 44.00 -43.25 -19.42
N ASP A 246 43.96 -42.05 -19.98
CA ASP A 246 45.09 -41.43 -20.66
C ASP A 246 46.31 -41.28 -19.73
N ARG A 247 46.11 -40.89 -18.49
CA ARG A 247 47.18 -40.82 -17.47
C ARG A 247 47.75 -42.18 -17.16
N LEU A 248 46.91 -43.19 -16.98
CA LEU A 248 47.32 -44.54 -16.72
C LEU A 248 48.10 -45.14 -17.94
N TYR A 249 47.62 -44.87 -19.15
CA TYR A 249 48.29 -45.30 -20.39
C TYR A 249 49.67 -44.64 -20.54
N ALA A 250 49.80 -43.35 -20.23
CA ALA A 250 51.09 -42.65 -20.24
C ALA A 250 52.08 -43.27 -19.25
N GLN A 251 51.66 -43.66 -18.01
CA GLN A 251 52.48 -44.41 -17.03
C GLN A 251 52.86 -45.79 -17.54
N TYR A 252 51.90 -46.51 -18.11
CA TYR A 252 52.15 -47.85 -18.68
C TYR A 252 53.22 -47.81 -19.80
N ARG A 253 53.21 -46.80 -20.65
CA ARG A 253 54.23 -46.64 -21.73
C ARG A 253 55.66 -46.46 -21.16
N GLN A 254 55.77 -45.81 -19.98
CA GLN A 254 57.09 -45.57 -19.37
C GLN A 254 57.62 -46.79 -18.60
N ALA A 255 56.77 -47.57 -17.93
CA ALA A 255 57.18 -48.72 -17.11
C ALA A 255 56.11 -49.84 -17.13
N PRO A 256 55.99 -50.62 -18.23
CA PRO A 256 54.87 -51.54 -18.47
C PRO A 256 54.76 -52.64 -17.41
N ASP A 257 55.87 -53.19 -16.95
CA ASP A 257 55.88 -54.32 -15.99
C ASP A 257 55.54 -53.87 -14.56
N VAL A 258 55.88 -52.64 -14.20
CA VAL A 258 55.55 -52.08 -12.89
C VAL A 258 54.09 -51.72 -12.82
N THR A 259 53.61 -51.02 -13.81
CA THR A 259 52.21 -50.58 -13.89
C THR A 259 51.26 -51.77 -13.95
N ARG A 260 51.59 -52.85 -14.69
CA ARG A 260 50.75 -54.05 -14.75
C ARG A 260 50.64 -54.72 -13.37
N ARG A 261 51.73 -54.75 -12.61
CA ARG A 261 51.78 -55.34 -11.28
C ARG A 261 50.94 -54.50 -10.28
N GLU A 262 51.07 -53.20 -10.32
CA GLU A 262 50.25 -52.27 -9.53
C GLU A 262 48.76 -52.40 -9.82
N MET A 263 48.36 -52.43 -11.11
CA MET A 263 46.98 -52.64 -11.48
C MET A 263 46.42 -53.97 -11.02
N TYR A 264 47.23 -55.02 -11.09
CA TYR A 264 46.85 -56.34 -10.58
C TYR A 264 46.59 -56.30 -9.06
N TYR A 265 47.53 -55.71 -8.29
CA TYR A 265 47.35 -55.60 -6.85
C TYR A 265 46.14 -54.71 -6.49
N ALA A 266 45.97 -53.58 -7.12
CA ALA A 266 44.83 -52.70 -6.88
C ALA A 266 43.46 -53.35 -7.22
N THR A 267 43.46 -54.19 -8.28
CA THR A 267 42.23 -54.95 -8.63
C THR A 267 41.99 -56.08 -7.64
N MET A 268 43.01 -56.81 -7.21
CA MET A 268 42.86 -57.85 -6.22
C MET A 268 42.44 -57.30 -4.86
N GLU A 269 43.00 -56.15 -4.44
CA GLU A 269 42.62 -55.47 -3.20
C GLU A 269 41.14 -55.05 -3.22
N ARG A 270 40.68 -54.51 -4.35
CA ARG A 270 39.26 -54.12 -4.54
C ARG A 270 38.34 -55.34 -4.49
N VAL A 271 38.67 -56.40 -5.20
CA VAL A 271 37.86 -57.62 -5.24
C VAL A 271 37.84 -58.29 -3.86
N LEU A 272 39.01 -58.41 -3.22
CA LEU A 272 39.10 -58.95 -1.89
C LEU A 272 38.45 -58.09 -0.83
N GLY A 273 38.44 -56.73 -1.02
CA GLY A 273 37.73 -55.79 -0.15
C GLY A 273 36.22 -55.96 -0.18
N GLN A 274 35.66 -56.36 -1.32
CA GLN A 274 34.23 -56.57 -1.53
C GLN A 274 33.72 -57.98 -1.27
N SER A 275 34.65 -58.95 -1.07
CA SER A 275 34.31 -60.35 -0.85
C SER A 275 34.29 -60.70 0.64
N ASP A 276 33.30 -61.48 1.05
CA ASP A 276 33.32 -62.08 2.41
C ASP A 276 34.52 -63.01 2.56
N LYS A 277 35.38 -62.72 3.52
CA LYS A 277 36.61 -63.47 3.74
C LYS A 277 36.39 -64.47 4.82
N VAL A 278 36.67 -65.74 4.47
CA VAL A 278 36.74 -66.82 5.43
C VAL A 278 38.19 -67.22 5.56
N ILE A 279 38.81 -66.97 6.70
CA ILE A 279 40.18 -67.42 7.02
C ILE A 279 40.04 -68.71 7.81
N VAL A 280 40.56 -69.80 7.24
CA VAL A 280 40.59 -71.09 7.88
C VAL A 280 42.01 -71.30 8.38
N ASP A 281 42.24 -71.13 9.72
CA ASP A 281 43.59 -71.23 10.34
C ASP A 281 43.85 -72.62 10.93
N ALA A 282 42.82 -73.43 11.13
CA ALA A 282 42.96 -74.84 11.59
C ALA A 282 41.68 -75.63 11.26
N PRO A 283 41.72 -76.94 11.10
CA PRO A 283 40.57 -77.76 10.84
C PRO A 283 39.57 -77.66 12.01
N GLY A 284 38.46 -76.90 11.76
CA GLY A 284 37.31 -76.72 12.68
C GLY A 284 37.00 -75.28 13.17
N THR A 285 37.86 -74.31 12.89
CA THR A 285 37.60 -72.93 13.25
C THR A 285 37.38 -72.09 11.99
N VAL A 286 36.15 -71.58 11.82
CA VAL A 286 35.76 -70.63 10.72
C VAL A 286 35.58 -69.26 11.35
N THR A 287 36.48 -68.32 11.10
CA THR A 287 36.35 -66.94 11.54
C THR A 287 35.98 -66.06 10.30
N THR A 288 34.76 -65.56 10.25
CA THR A 288 34.38 -64.63 9.26
C THR A 288 34.77 -63.21 9.67
N LEU A 289 35.67 -62.59 8.92
CA LEU A 289 36.02 -61.16 9.13
C LEU A 289 35.05 -60.28 8.36
N PRO A 290 34.51 -59.20 8.97
CA PRO A 290 33.70 -58.24 8.24
C PRO A 290 34.53 -57.57 7.11
N PRO A 291 33.91 -57.13 6.02
CA PRO A 291 34.60 -56.46 4.91
C PRO A 291 35.36 -55.24 5.42
N LEU A 292 36.61 -55.06 4.93
CA LEU A 292 37.54 -54.01 5.38
C LEU A 292 37.09 -52.56 5.03
N SER A 293 35.97 -52.42 4.33
CA SER A 293 35.39 -51.12 3.93
C SER A 293 33.87 -51.17 3.96
N ALA A 294 33.27 -51.10 5.17
CA ALA A 294 31.88 -50.62 5.28
C ALA A 294 31.94 -49.09 5.27
N PRO A 295 31.18 -48.41 4.39
CA PRO A 295 31.08 -46.97 4.47
C PRO A 295 30.50 -46.58 5.84
N PRO A 296 30.94 -45.46 6.48
CA PRO A 296 30.45 -45.05 7.80
C PRO A 296 29.03 -44.49 7.69
N GLY A 297 28.04 -45.35 7.60
CA GLY A 297 26.61 -44.95 7.45
C GLY A 297 25.60 -46.03 7.79
N GLU A 298 25.94 -47.31 7.67
CA GLU A 298 24.93 -48.38 7.85
C GLU A 298 24.91 -49.04 9.24
N ALA A 299 25.90 -48.79 10.08
CA ALA A 299 25.98 -49.38 11.43
C ALA A 299 24.96 -48.78 12.44
N ALA A 300 24.32 -47.68 12.14
CA ALA A 300 23.36 -47.02 13.06
C ALA A 300 21.89 -47.41 12.84
N SER A 301 21.55 -48.10 11.72
CA SER A 301 20.15 -48.44 11.39
C SER A 301 19.71 -49.83 11.95
N GLY A 302 20.66 -50.70 12.28
CA GLY A 302 20.34 -52.06 12.78
C GLY A 302 19.97 -52.14 14.27
N ALA A 303 20.46 -51.21 15.08
CA ALA A 303 20.25 -51.24 16.54
C ALA A 303 18.91 -50.65 17.02
N ALA A 304 18.18 -49.90 16.15
CA ALA A 304 16.93 -49.23 16.54
C ALA A 304 15.67 -50.09 16.30
N ARG A 305 15.80 -51.29 15.70
CA ARG A 305 14.63 -52.15 15.40
C ARG A 305 14.45 -53.35 16.35
N ALA A 306 15.34 -53.55 17.32
CA ALA A 306 15.27 -54.67 18.27
C ALA A 306 14.67 -54.29 19.64
N GLY A 307 14.18 -53.07 19.84
CA GLY A 307 13.79 -52.55 21.16
C GLY A 307 12.29 -52.27 21.38
N ASN A 308 11.39 -52.66 20.48
CA ASN A 308 9.95 -52.40 20.74
C ASN A 308 9.08 -53.63 20.45
N GLY A 309 9.12 -54.59 21.34
CA GLY A 309 8.27 -55.76 21.36
C GLY A 309 8.19 -56.31 22.78
N ARG A 310 7.44 -55.62 23.64
CA ARG A 310 6.70 -56.14 24.78
C ARG A 310 5.62 -55.18 25.22
#